data_00b20e404559631bd1ea34198b5f7b96
#
_entry.id   00b20e404559631bd1ea34198b5f7b96
#
_cell.length_a   1.000
_cell.length_b   1.000
_cell.length_c   1.000
_cell.angle_alpha   90.00
_cell.angle_beta   90.00
_cell.angle_gamma   90.00
#
_symmetry.space_group_name_H-M   'P 1'
#
loop_
_entity.id
_entity.type
_entity.pdbx_description
1 polymer ?
#
loop_
_entity_poly.entity_id
_entity_poly.type
_entity_poly.pdbx_seq_one_letter_code
_entity_poly.pdbx_strand_id
1 'polypeptide(L)'
;MSEIKKIHMGPAKCAVDLGDGSERGEYVNQDYILNKLGRPHRAVSLMYCYYPLDETWPARARNAFKDKEIAFQWDYPYDDYFTYKGGIGGTTDDEPFTCMRDVRRHGQDVILTMTIDPNVTDEHLEQIGKELSTFGRMQLRINHEATGNWFSFTKRATYQQVADFYIHAREVIKKFAPNVQTILCIGGVEHPEKGGEIEMEKEFADAVRATDIWSVDKYMALH
;
A
#
# COMPACT_ATOMS: atom_id res chain seq x y z
N MET A 1 -10.70 -10.98 -40.68
CA MET A 1 -10.62 -11.35 -39.25
C MET A 1 -9.19 -11.82 -38.99
N SER A 2 -8.40 -11.07 -38.25
CA SER A 2 -7.03 -11.44 -37.90
C SER A 2 -7.07 -12.59 -36.87
N GLU A 3 -6.41 -13.67 -37.18
CA GLU A 3 -6.26 -14.84 -36.33
C GLU A 3 -5.50 -14.42 -35.07
N ILE A 4 -6.15 -14.49 -33.90
CA ILE A 4 -5.50 -14.23 -32.60
C ILE A 4 -4.51 -15.39 -32.38
N LYS A 5 -3.23 -15.14 -32.56
CA LYS A 5 -2.17 -16.07 -32.19
C LYS A 5 -2.21 -16.32 -30.69
N LYS A 6 -2.60 -17.51 -30.27
CA LYS A 6 -2.44 -17.94 -28.87
C LYS A 6 -0.94 -18.05 -28.58
N ILE A 7 -0.44 -17.14 -27.76
CA ILE A 7 0.93 -17.22 -27.25
C ILE A 7 0.93 -18.28 -26.15
N HIS A 8 1.61 -19.40 -26.39
CA HIS A 8 1.86 -20.40 -25.37
C HIS A 8 2.99 -19.88 -24.47
N MET A 9 2.63 -19.30 -23.34
CA MET A 9 3.62 -18.95 -22.31
C MET A 9 4.00 -20.26 -21.59
N GLY A 10 5.28 -20.59 -21.59
CA GLY A 10 5.82 -21.64 -20.75
C GLY A 10 5.58 -21.37 -19.26
N PRO A 11 5.84 -22.33 -18.36
CA PRO A 11 5.66 -22.11 -16.93
C PRO A 11 6.46 -20.86 -16.49
N ALA A 12 5.74 -19.90 -15.92
CA ALA A 12 6.35 -18.66 -15.47
C ALA A 12 7.41 -18.97 -14.40
N LYS A 13 8.62 -18.52 -14.61
CA LYS A 13 9.69 -18.56 -13.60
C LYS A 13 9.54 -17.47 -12.56
N CYS A 14 8.64 -16.50 -12.79
CA CYS A 14 8.37 -15.40 -11.92
C CYS A 14 7.07 -15.63 -11.13
N ALA A 15 7.06 -15.25 -9.87
CA ALA A 15 5.86 -15.19 -9.08
C ALA A 15 5.06 -13.94 -9.47
N VAL A 16 3.73 -14.02 -9.33
CA VAL A 16 2.81 -12.90 -9.57
C VAL A 16 2.19 -12.50 -8.25
N ASP A 17 2.15 -11.20 -8.01
CA ASP A 17 1.43 -10.60 -6.90
C ASP A 17 0.17 -9.93 -7.46
N LEU A 18 -0.95 -10.04 -6.76
CA LEU A 18 -2.22 -9.47 -7.19
C LEU A 18 -2.67 -8.37 -6.23
N GLY A 19 -3.35 -7.36 -6.76
CA GLY A 19 -4.15 -6.46 -5.97
C GLY A 19 -5.41 -7.15 -5.44
N ASP A 20 -5.98 -6.61 -4.39
CA ASP A 20 -7.13 -7.17 -3.69
C ASP A 20 -8.50 -6.86 -4.34
N GLY A 21 -8.52 -6.04 -5.39
CA GLY A 21 -9.76 -5.56 -6.00
C GLY A 21 -10.41 -4.42 -5.21
N SER A 22 -9.64 -3.70 -4.43
CA SER A 22 -10.09 -2.59 -3.57
C SER A 22 -10.85 -1.49 -4.31
N GLU A 23 -10.61 -1.33 -5.60
CA GLU A 23 -11.37 -0.42 -6.46
C GLU A 23 -12.89 -0.70 -6.49
N ARG A 24 -13.31 -1.88 -6.02
CA ARG A 24 -14.73 -2.24 -5.91
C ARG A 24 -15.32 -1.96 -4.53
N GLY A 25 -14.53 -1.42 -3.60
CA GLY A 25 -14.97 -1.12 -2.25
C GLY A 25 -15.10 -2.33 -1.32
N GLU A 26 -14.67 -3.52 -1.76
CA GLU A 26 -14.72 -4.74 -0.96
C GLU A 26 -13.51 -5.66 -1.22
N TYR A 27 -13.12 -6.40 -0.20
CA TYR A 27 -12.08 -7.41 -0.31
C TYR A 27 -12.57 -8.61 -1.11
N VAL A 28 -11.78 -9.04 -2.09
CA VAL A 28 -12.04 -10.27 -2.85
C VAL A 28 -11.27 -11.42 -2.21
N ASN A 29 -12.00 -12.36 -1.59
CA ASN A 29 -11.38 -13.46 -0.84
C ASN A 29 -10.59 -14.42 -1.74
N GLN A 30 -9.61 -15.10 -1.14
CA GLN A 30 -8.68 -15.95 -1.88
C GLN A 30 -9.29 -17.23 -2.39
N ASP A 31 -10.35 -17.76 -1.77
CA ASP A 31 -11.10 -18.92 -2.30
C ASP A 31 -11.70 -18.62 -3.68
N TYR A 32 -12.29 -17.43 -3.83
CA TYR A 32 -12.83 -16.99 -5.12
C TYR A 32 -11.74 -16.87 -6.18
N ILE A 33 -10.62 -16.21 -5.84
CA ILE A 33 -9.51 -15.98 -6.76
C ILE A 33 -8.88 -17.32 -7.19
N LEU A 34 -8.62 -18.22 -6.25
CA LEU A 34 -8.06 -19.54 -6.51
C LEU A 34 -8.98 -20.39 -7.40
N ASN A 35 -10.29 -20.34 -7.18
CA ASN A 35 -11.26 -21.01 -8.03
C ASN A 35 -11.25 -20.48 -9.47
N LYS A 36 -10.96 -19.19 -9.67
CA LYS A 36 -10.88 -18.58 -11.00
C LYS A 36 -9.56 -18.85 -11.70
N LEU A 37 -8.44 -18.78 -10.98
CA LEU A 37 -7.10 -18.91 -11.54
C LEU A 37 -6.60 -20.37 -11.58
N GLY A 38 -7.18 -21.26 -10.78
CA GLY A 38 -6.77 -22.65 -10.65
C GLY A 38 -5.41 -22.88 -9.98
N ARG A 39 -4.76 -21.82 -9.49
CA ARG A 39 -3.48 -21.90 -8.76
C ARG A 39 -3.30 -20.67 -7.87
N PRO A 40 -2.58 -20.79 -6.74
CA PRO A 40 -2.23 -19.64 -5.92
C PRO A 40 -1.19 -18.76 -6.63
N HIS A 41 -1.28 -17.47 -6.42
CA HIS A 41 -0.21 -16.50 -6.66
C HIS A 41 0.61 -16.29 -5.38
N ARG A 42 1.75 -15.61 -5.49
CA ARG A 42 2.71 -15.51 -4.39
C ARG A 42 2.21 -14.64 -3.26
N ALA A 43 1.69 -13.46 -3.58
CA ALA A 43 1.30 -12.47 -2.60
C ALA A 43 0.04 -11.71 -3.03
N VAL A 44 -0.62 -11.11 -2.05
CA VAL A 44 -1.76 -10.21 -2.23
C VAL A 44 -1.40 -8.84 -1.66
N SER A 45 -1.64 -7.80 -2.46
CA SER A 45 -1.47 -6.41 -2.06
C SER A 45 -2.78 -5.85 -1.53
N LEU A 46 -2.76 -5.33 -0.31
CA LEU A 46 -3.86 -4.68 0.39
C LEU A 46 -3.48 -3.22 0.64
N MET A 47 -4.43 -2.29 0.58
CA MET A 47 -4.17 -0.87 0.82
C MET A 47 -5.15 -0.28 1.83
N TYR A 48 -4.61 0.37 2.86
CA TYR A 48 -5.36 0.98 3.97
C TYR A 48 -4.77 2.32 4.37
N CYS A 49 -5.59 3.17 4.97
CA CYS A 49 -5.16 4.46 5.46
C CYS A 49 -5.23 4.55 6.98
N TYR A 50 -4.32 5.33 7.59
CA TYR A 50 -4.21 5.52 9.03
C TYR A 50 -3.88 6.97 9.37
N TYR A 51 -4.92 7.75 9.72
CA TYR A 51 -4.83 9.17 10.10
C TYR A 51 -5.45 9.40 11.48
N PRO A 52 -4.91 8.76 12.56
CA PRO A 52 -5.56 8.75 13.87
C PRO A 52 -5.65 10.11 14.55
N LEU A 53 -4.87 11.09 14.10
CA LEU A 53 -4.89 12.46 14.59
C LEU A 53 -5.93 13.35 13.89
N ASP A 54 -6.62 12.84 12.89
CA ASP A 54 -7.68 13.52 12.16
C ASP A 54 -9.04 13.02 12.68
N GLU A 55 -9.74 13.84 13.45
CA GLU A 55 -11.03 13.49 14.07
C GLU A 55 -12.09 13.10 13.04
N THR A 56 -11.98 13.58 11.81
CA THR A 56 -12.94 13.29 10.74
C THR A 56 -12.62 12.03 9.98
N TRP A 57 -11.40 11.51 10.07
CA TRP A 57 -10.89 10.45 9.20
C TRP A 57 -11.71 9.15 9.20
N PRO A 58 -12.04 8.49 10.34
CA PRO A 58 -12.72 7.21 10.24
C PRO A 58 -14.11 7.31 9.60
N ALA A 59 -14.81 8.43 9.81
CA ALA A 59 -16.13 8.66 9.22
C ALA A 59 -16.01 9.00 7.73
N ARG A 60 -15.01 9.80 7.35
CA ARG A 60 -14.72 10.18 5.97
C ARG A 60 -14.38 8.94 5.14
N ALA A 61 -13.46 8.09 5.61
CA ALA A 61 -13.07 6.85 4.95
C ALA A 61 -14.27 5.88 4.78
N ARG A 62 -15.06 5.67 5.83
CA ARG A 62 -16.27 4.82 5.75
C ARG A 62 -17.29 5.30 4.73
N ASN A 63 -17.35 6.59 4.48
CA ASN A 63 -18.31 7.21 3.58
C ASN A 63 -17.75 7.53 2.19
N ALA A 64 -16.48 7.17 1.93
CA ALA A 64 -15.78 7.57 0.72
C ALA A 64 -16.48 7.15 -0.58
N PHE A 65 -17.13 6.00 -0.58
CA PHE A 65 -17.91 5.48 -1.73
C PHE A 65 -19.41 5.69 -1.61
N LYS A 66 -19.87 6.24 -0.49
CA LYS A 66 -21.29 6.47 -0.30
C LYS A 66 -21.79 7.53 -1.27
N ASP A 67 -22.84 7.20 -2.00
CA ASP A 67 -23.50 8.11 -2.95
C ASP A 67 -22.60 8.60 -4.11
N LYS A 68 -21.46 7.92 -4.37
CA LYS A 68 -20.60 8.22 -5.51
C LYS A 68 -20.75 7.18 -6.61
N GLU A 69 -21.14 7.64 -7.80
CA GLU A 69 -20.92 6.90 -9.03
C GLU A 69 -19.48 7.17 -9.49
N ILE A 70 -18.62 6.17 -9.39
CA ILE A 70 -17.23 6.31 -9.81
C ILE A 70 -17.14 5.93 -11.29
N ALA A 71 -17.12 6.94 -12.15
CA ALA A 71 -17.05 6.79 -13.59
C ALA A 71 -15.61 6.51 -14.08
N PHE A 72 -14.63 7.06 -13.39
CA PHE A 72 -13.21 6.93 -13.72
C PHE A 72 -12.39 6.62 -12.47
N GLN A 73 -11.29 5.87 -12.65
CA GLN A 73 -10.35 5.58 -11.58
C GLN A 73 -9.80 6.82 -10.86
N TRP A 74 -9.72 7.96 -11.53
CA TRP A 74 -9.29 9.24 -10.95
C TRP A 74 -10.30 9.88 -9.99
N ASP A 75 -11.52 9.38 -9.94
CA ASP A 75 -12.55 9.83 -9.02
C ASP A 75 -12.47 9.11 -7.66
N TYR A 76 -11.56 8.15 -7.51
CA TYR A 76 -11.34 7.44 -6.26
C TYR A 76 -10.73 8.36 -5.19
N PRO A 77 -11.24 8.30 -3.96
CA PRO A 77 -10.63 8.99 -2.83
C PRO A 77 -9.42 8.19 -2.31
N TYR A 78 -8.32 8.22 -3.05
CA TYR A 78 -7.14 7.35 -2.96
C TYR A 78 -6.63 7.00 -1.55
N ASP A 79 -6.86 7.84 -0.56
CA ASP A 79 -6.41 7.63 0.80
C ASP A 79 -7.52 7.66 1.85
N ASP A 80 -8.78 7.65 1.40
CA ASP A 80 -9.92 7.78 2.30
C ASP A 80 -10.90 6.59 2.26
N TYR A 81 -10.62 5.51 1.52
CA TYR A 81 -11.63 4.47 1.32
C TYR A 81 -11.52 3.25 2.22
N PHE A 82 -10.32 2.79 2.58
CA PHE A 82 -10.16 1.70 3.55
C PHE A 82 -9.42 2.15 4.79
N THR A 83 -10.04 1.93 5.92
CA THR A 83 -9.50 2.32 7.23
C THR A 83 -8.70 1.17 7.83
N TYR A 84 -7.43 1.41 8.19
CA TYR A 84 -6.71 0.53 9.09
C TYR A 84 -7.35 0.59 10.48
N LYS A 85 -7.98 -0.49 10.91
CA LYS A 85 -8.76 -0.52 12.16
C LYS A 85 -7.95 -0.94 13.37
N GLY A 86 -6.68 -1.24 13.20
CA GLY A 86 -5.71 -1.41 14.29
C GLY A 86 -5.20 -0.09 14.84
N GLY A 87 -4.06 -0.18 15.50
CA GLY A 87 -3.44 0.96 16.17
C GLY A 87 -3.98 1.20 17.58
N ILE A 88 -3.67 2.36 18.14
CA ILE A 88 -4.04 2.69 19.52
C ILE A 88 -5.57 2.74 19.66
N GLY A 89 -6.11 1.93 20.57
CA GLY A 89 -7.56 1.83 20.78
C GLY A 89 -8.32 1.10 19.68
N GLY A 90 -7.61 0.56 18.68
CA GLY A 90 -8.17 -0.21 17.58
C GLY A 90 -8.39 -1.68 17.89
N THR A 91 -8.70 -2.46 16.87
CA THR A 91 -8.93 -3.90 16.97
C THR A 91 -8.26 -4.66 15.83
N THR A 92 -7.78 -5.86 16.13
CA THR A 92 -7.25 -6.80 15.13
C THR A 92 -8.31 -7.81 14.64
N ASP A 93 -9.55 -7.66 15.06
CA ASP A 93 -10.66 -8.54 14.66
C ASP A 93 -11.38 -8.07 13.39
N ASP A 94 -10.92 -6.98 12.80
CA ASP A 94 -11.49 -6.36 11.60
C ASP A 94 -10.42 -6.14 10.52
N GLU A 95 -10.72 -5.38 9.48
CA GLU A 95 -9.76 -5.05 8.40
C GLU A 95 -8.62 -4.14 8.87
N PRO A 96 -7.41 -4.37 8.37
CA PRO A 96 -7.00 -5.34 7.32
C PRO A 96 -6.73 -6.75 7.84
N PHE A 97 -6.78 -6.99 9.15
CA PHE A 97 -6.28 -8.23 9.76
C PHE A 97 -7.08 -9.46 9.34
N THR A 98 -8.40 -9.34 9.13
CA THR A 98 -9.23 -10.42 8.60
C THR A 98 -8.81 -10.83 7.20
N CYS A 99 -8.55 -9.83 6.33
CA CYS A 99 -8.06 -10.05 4.97
C CYS A 99 -6.65 -10.66 4.97
N MET A 100 -5.76 -10.15 5.82
CA MET A 100 -4.40 -10.68 5.96
C MET A 100 -4.39 -12.13 6.45
N ARG A 101 -5.29 -12.50 7.37
CA ARG A 101 -5.47 -13.89 7.80
C ARG A 101 -5.99 -14.78 6.68
N ASP A 102 -6.91 -14.28 5.86
CA ASP A 102 -7.39 -15.00 4.69
C ASP A 102 -6.25 -15.29 3.70
N VAL A 103 -5.44 -14.30 3.38
CA VAL A 103 -4.25 -14.44 2.53
C VAL A 103 -3.28 -15.48 3.11
N ARG A 104 -2.94 -15.36 4.40
CA ARG A 104 -1.98 -16.25 5.06
C ARG A 104 -2.44 -17.70 5.15
N ARG A 105 -3.73 -17.97 5.40
CA ARG A 105 -4.25 -19.35 5.46
C ARG A 105 -4.14 -20.08 4.12
N HIS A 106 -4.06 -19.33 3.00
CA HIS A 106 -3.83 -19.88 1.66
C HIS A 106 -2.33 -20.01 1.29
N GLY A 107 -1.43 -19.76 2.25
CA GLY A 107 0.02 -19.88 2.05
C GLY A 107 0.65 -18.74 1.25
N GLN A 108 -0.07 -17.64 1.06
CA GLN A 108 0.37 -16.48 0.30
C GLN A 108 1.01 -15.44 1.23
N ASP A 109 1.89 -14.61 0.69
CA ASP A 109 2.47 -13.48 1.42
C ASP A 109 1.54 -12.26 1.36
N VAL A 110 1.63 -11.43 2.39
CA VAL A 110 0.91 -10.16 2.46
C VAL A 110 1.83 -9.02 2.05
N ILE A 111 1.35 -8.16 1.17
CA ILE A 111 1.90 -6.83 0.91
C ILE A 111 0.88 -5.84 1.44
N LEU A 112 1.15 -5.24 2.59
CA LEU A 112 0.28 -4.22 3.17
C LEU A 112 0.79 -2.85 2.77
N THR A 113 -0.04 -2.07 2.07
CA THR A 113 0.19 -0.66 1.84
C THR A 113 -0.57 0.14 2.89
N MET A 114 0.12 1.02 3.59
CA MET A 114 -0.47 1.94 4.54
C MET A 114 -0.12 3.38 4.20
N THR A 115 -1.12 4.19 3.93
CA THR A 115 -0.96 5.64 3.92
C THR A 115 -1.12 6.14 5.36
N ILE A 116 -0.02 6.61 5.94
CA ILE A 116 0.07 6.97 7.35
C ILE A 116 0.27 8.49 7.47
N ASP A 117 -0.41 9.12 8.42
CA ASP A 117 -0.18 10.53 8.76
C ASP A 117 1.28 10.71 9.23
N PRO A 118 2.08 11.56 8.58
CA PRO A 118 3.47 11.80 8.99
C PRO A 118 3.63 12.40 10.40
N ASN A 119 2.56 12.84 11.01
CA ASN A 119 2.57 13.47 12.35
C ASN A 119 2.23 12.48 13.48
N VAL A 120 2.02 11.19 13.19
CA VAL A 120 1.78 10.18 14.24
C VAL A 120 2.98 10.06 15.18
N THR A 121 2.70 9.71 16.44
CA THR A 121 3.75 9.48 17.45
C THR A 121 4.36 8.09 17.31
N ASP A 122 5.52 7.90 17.95
CA ASP A 122 6.17 6.58 18.03
C ASP A 122 5.25 5.50 18.60
N GLU A 123 4.39 5.87 19.56
CA GLU A 123 3.45 4.94 20.16
C GLU A 123 2.47 4.34 19.15
N HIS A 124 2.02 5.12 18.16
CA HIS A 124 1.22 4.61 17.04
C HIS A 124 2.02 3.64 16.17
N LEU A 125 3.27 3.98 15.86
CA LEU A 125 4.14 3.14 15.02
C LEU A 125 4.53 1.84 15.73
N GLU A 126 4.79 1.90 17.04
CA GLU A 126 5.05 0.72 17.88
C GLU A 126 3.86 -0.22 17.91
N GLN A 127 2.64 0.33 18.07
CA GLN A 127 1.43 -0.48 18.08
C GLN A 127 1.25 -1.18 16.73
N ILE A 128 1.43 -0.48 15.61
CA ILE A 128 1.43 -1.09 14.27
C ILE A 128 2.47 -2.21 14.20
N GLY A 129 3.70 -1.97 14.66
CA GLY A 129 4.75 -2.99 14.67
C GLY A 129 4.36 -4.23 15.46
N LYS A 130 3.80 -4.06 16.66
CA LYS A 130 3.32 -5.19 17.51
C LYS A 130 2.23 -6.00 16.78
N GLU A 131 1.29 -5.34 16.13
CA GLU A 131 0.22 -6.00 15.38
C GLU A 131 0.75 -6.77 14.16
N LEU A 132 1.63 -6.17 13.38
CA LEU A 132 2.19 -6.80 12.18
C LEU A 132 3.17 -7.93 12.48
N SER A 133 3.79 -7.96 13.66
CA SER A 133 4.72 -9.02 14.06
C SER A 133 4.12 -10.43 14.05
N THR A 134 2.80 -10.53 14.13
CA THR A 134 2.07 -11.80 14.22
C THR A 134 1.81 -12.47 12.88
N PHE A 135 2.07 -11.79 11.75
CA PHE A 135 1.69 -12.28 10.41
C PHE A 135 2.79 -13.02 9.66
N GLY A 136 3.94 -13.29 10.31
CA GLY A 136 5.08 -13.96 9.66
C GLY A 136 5.69 -13.08 8.55
N ARG A 137 6.31 -13.69 7.55
CA ARG A 137 6.94 -12.94 6.44
C ARG A 137 5.90 -12.10 5.69
N MET A 138 6.13 -10.79 5.66
CA MET A 138 5.27 -9.86 4.95
C MET A 138 6.05 -8.61 4.49
N GLN A 139 5.43 -7.84 3.65
CA GLN A 139 5.95 -6.56 3.18
C GLN A 139 5.02 -5.42 3.61
N LEU A 140 5.60 -4.29 3.99
CA LEU A 140 4.88 -3.07 4.35
C LEU A 140 5.33 -1.93 3.44
N ARG A 141 4.42 -1.44 2.61
CA ARG A 141 4.62 -0.22 1.83
C ARG A 141 4.10 0.97 2.63
N ILE A 142 5.00 1.86 3.04
CA ILE A 142 4.66 3.06 3.80
C ILE A 142 4.52 4.22 2.82
N ASN A 143 3.36 4.87 2.82
CA ASN A 143 3.06 6.04 1.99
C ASN A 143 3.33 5.80 0.50
N HIS A 144 2.41 5.05 -0.13
CA HIS A 144 2.45 4.72 -1.55
C HIS A 144 2.57 5.97 -2.44
N GLU A 145 3.40 5.89 -3.48
CA GLU A 145 3.73 7.02 -4.34
C GLU A 145 4.13 8.26 -3.55
N ALA A 146 5.14 8.11 -2.70
CA ALA A 146 5.54 9.08 -1.70
C ALA A 146 5.85 10.50 -2.24
N THR A 147 6.07 10.64 -3.55
CA THR A 147 6.25 11.90 -4.26
C THR A 147 4.95 12.43 -4.89
N GLY A 148 3.84 11.71 -4.75
CA GLY A 148 2.55 12.12 -5.31
C GLY A 148 1.86 13.20 -4.47
N ASN A 149 1.39 14.26 -5.08
CA ASN A 149 0.72 15.38 -4.40
C ASN A 149 -0.80 15.17 -4.23
N TRP A 150 -1.31 14.02 -4.58
CA TRP A 150 -2.73 13.66 -4.47
C TRP A 150 -3.11 12.99 -3.16
N PHE A 151 -2.16 12.41 -2.44
CA PHE A 151 -2.40 11.80 -1.15
C PHE A 151 -2.47 12.80 0.01
N SER A 152 -3.22 12.46 1.07
CA SER A 152 -3.38 13.31 2.25
C SER A 152 -2.07 13.52 3.02
N PHE A 153 -1.19 12.54 3.05
CA PHE A 153 0.09 12.67 3.76
C PHE A 153 1.01 13.73 3.11
N THR A 154 1.01 13.88 1.78
CA THR A 154 1.79 14.92 1.10
C THR A 154 1.17 16.32 1.20
N LYS A 155 -0.10 16.41 1.61
CA LYS A 155 -0.76 17.67 1.93
C LYS A 155 -0.50 18.12 3.37
N ARG A 156 0.02 17.23 4.21
CA ARG A 156 0.30 17.44 5.65
C ARG A 156 1.78 17.64 5.96
N ALA A 157 2.65 17.32 5.03
CA ALA A 157 4.09 17.35 5.18
C ALA A 157 4.77 17.67 3.85
N THR A 158 5.97 18.26 3.92
CA THR A 158 6.83 18.42 2.74
C THR A 158 7.38 17.06 2.29
N TYR A 159 7.89 16.96 1.07
CA TYR A 159 8.51 15.72 0.59
C TYR A 159 9.68 15.27 1.45
N GLN A 160 10.51 16.20 1.93
CA GLN A 160 11.57 15.87 2.89
C GLN A 160 11.01 15.26 4.17
N GLN A 161 9.98 15.85 4.74
CA GLN A 161 9.33 15.32 5.94
C GLN A 161 8.69 13.95 5.69
N VAL A 162 8.13 13.69 4.51
CA VAL A 162 7.62 12.37 4.14
C VAL A 162 8.75 11.36 4.04
N ALA A 163 9.90 11.74 3.47
CA ALA A 163 11.08 10.88 3.38
C ALA A 163 11.67 10.57 4.77
N ASP A 164 11.80 11.58 5.61
CA ASP A 164 12.28 11.44 7.00
C ASP A 164 11.32 10.57 7.82
N PHE A 165 10.02 10.79 7.66
CA PHE A 165 8.99 9.95 8.28
C PHE A 165 9.09 8.50 7.85
N TYR A 166 9.31 8.23 6.56
CA TYR A 166 9.49 6.85 6.07
C TYR A 166 10.62 6.15 6.80
N ILE A 167 11.79 6.80 6.92
CA ILE A 167 12.96 6.24 7.60
C ILE A 167 12.63 5.96 9.06
N HIS A 168 12.07 6.95 9.75
CA HIS A 168 11.70 6.85 11.15
C HIS A 168 10.65 5.76 11.41
N ALA A 169 9.56 5.75 10.65
CA ALA A 169 8.50 4.74 10.78
C ALA A 169 9.04 3.33 10.56
N ARG A 170 9.91 3.14 9.54
CA ARG A 170 10.60 1.88 9.31
C ARG A 170 11.40 1.43 10.53
N GLU A 171 12.19 2.32 11.10
CA GLU A 171 13.03 2.01 12.26
C GLU A 171 12.21 1.60 13.48
N VAL A 172 11.16 2.34 13.78
CA VAL A 172 10.29 2.06 14.92
C VAL A 172 9.53 0.75 14.71
N ILE A 173 8.87 0.57 13.57
CA ILE A 173 8.08 -0.62 13.28
C ILE A 173 8.96 -1.88 13.29
N LYS A 174 10.15 -1.84 12.69
CA LYS A 174 11.04 -3.02 12.62
C LYS A 174 11.62 -3.44 13.98
N LYS A 175 11.66 -2.58 14.98
CA LYS A 175 12.01 -2.99 16.35
C LYS A 175 11.03 -4.03 16.93
N PHE A 176 9.74 -3.92 16.55
CA PHE A 176 8.68 -4.82 17.03
C PHE A 176 8.33 -5.90 15.99
N ALA A 177 8.50 -5.62 14.72
CA ALA A 177 8.17 -6.49 13.60
C ALA A 177 9.39 -6.78 12.70
N PRO A 178 10.39 -7.53 13.16
CA PRO A 178 11.58 -7.88 12.35
C PRO A 178 11.23 -8.78 11.14
N ASN A 179 10.04 -9.37 11.12
CA ASN A 179 9.49 -10.16 10.04
C ASN A 179 9.03 -9.32 8.84
N VAL A 180 8.95 -8.00 8.99
CA VAL A 180 8.45 -7.08 7.95
C VAL A 180 9.62 -6.56 7.10
N GLN A 181 9.49 -6.68 5.77
CA GLN A 181 10.31 -5.93 4.82
C GLN A 181 9.57 -4.66 4.40
N THR A 182 10.26 -3.53 4.41
CA THR A 182 9.65 -2.26 4.05
C THR A 182 9.84 -1.93 2.58
N ILE A 183 8.80 -1.36 1.97
CA ILE A 183 8.81 -0.90 0.58
C ILE A 183 8.69 0.63 0.58
N LEU A 184 9.64 1.30 -0.08
CA LEU A 184 9.49 2.68 -0.50
C LEU A 184 9.00 2.69 -1.95
N CYS A 185 7.82 3.25 -2.20
CA CYS A 185 7.29 3.46 -3.54
C CYS A 185 7.32 4.95 -3.88
N ILE A 186 8.04 5.30 -4.94
CA ILE A 186 8.11 6.65 -5.47
C ILE A 186 7.23 6.71 -6.71
N GLY A 187 6.32 7.68 -6.79
CA GLY A 187 5.48 7.89 -7.95
C GLY A 187 6.24 8.62 -9.06
N GLY A 188 5.92 8.25 -10.29
CA GLY A 188 6.18 8.99 -11.52
C GLY A 188 7.54 9.64 -11.71
N VAL A 189 8.55 8.88 -12.03
CA VAL A 189 9.91 9.39 -12.34
C VAL A 189 9.98 10.10 -13.70
N GLU A 190 8.86 10.33 -14.39
CA GLU A 190 8.85 10.75 -15.81
C GLU A 190 8.22 12.11 -16.06
N HIS A 191 8.69 13.19 -15.44
CA HIS A 191 8.39 14.53 -15.93
C HIS A 191 9.58 15.47 -15.79
N PRO A 192 10.58 15.37 -16.72
CA PRO A 192 11.73 16.28 -16.76
C PRO A 192 11.33 17.75 -16.93
N GLU A 193 10.10 18.02 -17.40
CA GLU A 193 9.61 19.37 -17.67
C GLU A 193 9.16 20.15 -16.42
N LYS A 194 9.02 19.51 -15.27
CA LYS A 194 8.50 20.18 -14.06
C LYS A 194 9.56 20.60 -13.03
N GLY A 195 10.84 20.38 -13.29
CA GLY A 195 11.94 20.92 -12.45
C GLY A 195 11.97 20.43 -11.00
N GLY A 196 10.95 19.67 -10.56
CA GLY A 196 10.83 19.16 -9.20
C GLY A 196 11.45 17.78 -8.97
N GLU A 197 11.70 17.01 -10.03
CA GLU A 197 12.18 15.62 -9.90
C GLU A 197 13.59 15.53 -9.31
N ILE A 198 14.49 16.45 -9.68
CA ILE A 198 15.86 16.45 -9.16
C ILE A 198 15.89 16.77 -7.66
N GLU A 199 14.99 17.62 -7.20
CA GLU A 199 14.87 17.95 -5.77
C GLU A 199 14.23 16.80 -5.00
N MET A 200 13.20 16.14 -5.54
CA MET A 200 12.59 14.96 -4.96
C MET A 200 13.56 13.79 -4.83
N GLU A 201 14.42 13.56 -5.82
CA GLU A 201 15.47 12.55 -5.76
C GLU A 201 16.46 12.84 -4.62
N LYS A 202 16.79 14.11 -4.36
CA LYS A 202 17.64 14.48 -3.22
C LYS A 202 16.94 14.24 -1.90
N GLU A 203 15.69 14.66 -1.77
CA GLU A 203 14.89 14.52 -0.56
C GLU A 203 14.69 13.05 -0.18
N PHE A 204 14.47 12.16 -1.16
CA PHE A 204 14.27 10.73 -0.94
C PHE A 204 15.55 9.88 -1.00
N ALA A 205 16.72 10.44 -1.25
CA ALA A 205 17.96 9.67 -1.41
C ALA A 205 18.29 8.83 -0.18
N ASP A 206 18.10 9.34 1.03
CA ASP A 206 18.35 8.60 2.26
C ASP A 206 17.29 7.53 2.51
N ALA A 207 16.03 7.80 2.19
CA ALA A 207 14.95 6.83 2.28
C ALA A 207 15.16 5.66 1.31
N VAL A 208 15.63 5.94 0.07
CA VAL A 208 16.01 4.90 -0.91
C VAL A 208 17.15 4.02 -0.37
N ARG A 209 18.13 4.60 0.30
CA ARG A 209 19.23 3.82 0.91
C ARG A 209 18.78 2.99 2.11
N ALA A 210 17.77 3.47 2.84
CA ALA A 210 17.28 2.81 4.05
C ALA A 210 16.28 1.68 3.77
N THR A 211 15.57 1.71 2.64
CA THR A 211 14.51 0.76 2.36
C THR A 211 15.01 -0.66 2.10
N ASP A 212 14.20 -1.67 2.44
CA ASP A 212 14.49 -3.07 2.07
C ASP A 212 14.16 -3.31 0.58
N ILE A 213 13.13 -2.64 0.06
CA ILE A 213 12.67 -2.75 -1.33
C ILE A 213 12.35 -1.34 -1.85
N TRP A 214 12.98 -0.98 -2.95
CA TRP A 214 12.63 0.23 -3.68
C TRP A 214 11.72 -0.12 -4.87
N SER A 215 10.66 0.63 -5.05
CA SER A 215 9.72 0.45 -6.15
C SER A 215 9.30 1.78 -6.75
N VAL A 216 8.86 1.73 -7.99
CA VAL A 216 8.28 2.85 -8.70
C VAL A 216 6.99 2.39 -9.36
N ASP A 217 6.01 3.26 -9.41
CA ASP A 217 4.81 3.05 -10.20
C ASP A 217 5.01 3.60 -11.59
N LYS A 218 4.77 2.75 -12.58
CA LYS A 218 4.90 3.11 -13.99
C LYS A 218 3.69 2.64 -14.77
N TYR A 219 2.98 3.59 -15.33
CA TYR A 219 1.89 3.34 -16.27
C TYR A 219 2.40 3.51 -17.69
N MET A 220 2.22 2.50 -18.53
CA MET A 220 2.60 2.54 -19.94
C MET A 220 1.34 2.47 -20.78
N ALA A 221 1.14 3.48 -21.65
CA ALA A 221 0.15 3.36 -22.70
C ALA A 221 0.62 2.31 -23.73
N LEU A 222 -0.23 1.34 -24.00
CA LEU A 222 -0.04 0.45 -25.14
C LEU A 222 -0.48 1.23 -26.40
N HIS A 223 0.47 1.60 -27.24
CA HIS A 223 0.22 2.19 -28.56
C HIS A 223 0.08 1.11 -29.61
#